data_7eb9f4e7acf15dc7d36bc3ba0606f25d
#
_entry.id   7eb9f4e7acf15dc7d36bc3ba0606f25d
#
_cell.length_a   1.000
_cell.length_b   1.000
_cell.length_c   1.000
_cell.angle_alpha   90.00
_cell.angle_beta   90.00
_cell.angle_gamma   90.00
#
_symmetry.space_group_name_H-M   'P 1'
#
loop_
_entity.id
_entity.type
_entity.pdbx_description
1 polymer ?
#
loop_
_entity_poly.entity_id
_entity_poly.type
_entity_poly.pdbx_seq_one_letter_code
_entity_poly.pdbx_strand_id
1 'polypeptide(L)'
;DVRRTVTCLQSTIPDVKGEKNYKQSLFINAEKSYDEEMFLLYSMDISGIQSFIYTIGEKGALKGLRARSFYLEIMMEHIVDELLEKLSLSRANLIYTGGGHCYLLLANTDDTRDILEHYEKSLNHWMMEHFDTALYVACGYAKANANALRNMPKGSYSDLYLTISKMISEKKSNRYNADMIRNLNSRKHEGERECKVCRRIARLTDDKCQVCLALEKMSGSI
;
A
#
# COMPACT_ATOMS: atom_id res chain seq x y z
N ASP A 1 -17.47 5.49 8.74
CA ASP A 1 -18.45 6.51 9.13
C ASP A 1 -19.35 6.83 7.93
N VAL A 2 -20.64 6.47 8.03
CA VAL A 2 -21.65 6.59 6.97
C VAL A 2 -21.70 8.03 6.40
N ARG A 3 -21.53 9.06 7.24
CA ARG A 3 -21.52 10.46 6.79
C ARG A 3 -20.39 10.76 5.79
N ARG A 4 -19.18 10.24 6.02
CA ARG A 4 -18.03 10.47 5.14
C ARG A 4 -18.17 9.73 3.81
N THR A 5 -18.66 8.50 3.84
CA THR A 5 -19.02 7.76 2.63
C THR A 5 -20.09 8.49 1.83
N VAL A 6 -21.09 9.05 2.50
CA VAL A 6 -22.16 9.85 1.89
C VAL A 6 -21.61 11.13 1.28
N THR A 7 -20.74 11.86 1.98
CA THR A 7 -20.11 13.10 1.47
C THR A 7 -19.24 12.80 0.26
N CYS A 8 -18.53 11.67 0.28
CA CYS A 8 -17.70 11.22 -0.82
C CYS A 8 -18.54 10.85 -2.06
N LEU A 9 -19.66 10.15 -1.87
CA LEU A 9 -20.63 9.83 -2.93
C LEU A 9 -21.32 11.09 -3.47
N GLN A 10 -21.61 12.07 -2.60
CA GLN A 10 -22.21 13.35 -3.01
C GLN A 10 -21.28 14.20 -3.87
N SER A 11 -19.95 14.12 -3.67
CA SER A 11 -18.98 14.80 -4.51
C SER A 11 -18.80 14.14 -5.88
N THR A 12 -19.14 12.87 -5.99
CA THR A 12 -19.00 12.07 -7.22
C THR A 12 -20.27 12.08 -8.10
N ILE A 13 -21.44 12.39 -7.50
CA ILE A 13 -22.73 12.46 -8.21
C ILE A 13 -23.22 13.91 -8.21
N PRO A 14 -23.03 14.67 -9.30
CA PRO A 14 -23.30 16.12 -9.35
C PRO A 14 -24.72 16.54 -8.99
N ASP A 15 -25.71 15.68 -9.23
CA ASP A 15 -27.14 15.99 -9.09
C ASP A 15 -27.74 15.69 -7.71
N VAL A 16 -26.92 15.19 -6.76
CA VAL A 16 -27.43 14.84 -5.42
C VAL A 16 -27.24 16.00 -4.44
N LYS A 17 -28.01 17.06 -4.62
CA LYS A 17 -28.09 18.19 -3.68
C LYS A 17 -29.24 17.95 -2.70
N GLY A 18 -28.92 17.45 -1.50
CA GLY A 18 -29.84 17.32 -0.37
C GLY A 18 -30.24 15.90 0.00
N GLU A 19 -30.56 15.69 1.30
CA GLU A 19 -30.79 14.37 1.89
C GLU A 19 -31.96 13.58 1.26
N LYS A 20 -33.01 14.24 0.76
CA LYS A 20 -34.14 13.62 0.07
C LYS A 20 -33.74 13.08 -1.31
N ASN A 21 -32.95 13.83 -2.06
CA ASN A 21 -32.51 13.44 -3.41
C ASN A 21 -31.48 12.30 -3.34
N TYR A 22 -30.67 12.26 -2.26
CA TYR A 22 -29.69 11.22 -2.01
C TYR A 22 -30.35 9.83 -1.91
N LYS A 23 -31.37 9.68 -1.06
CA LYS A 23 -32.09 8.39 -0.92
C LYS A 23 -32.75 7.98 -2.23
N GLN A 24 -33.35 8.92 -2.94
CA GLN A 24 -34.02 8.64 -4.21
C GLN A 24 -33.01 8.24 -5.29
N SER A 25 -31.88 8.91 -5.42
CA SER A 25 -30.86 8.61 -6.42
C SER A 25 -30.11 7.31 -6.14
N LEU A 26 -29.71 7.05 -4.88
CA LEU A 26 -28.92 5.87 -4.55
C LEU A 26 -29.71 4.60 -4.32
N PHE A 27 -30.97 4.69 -3.88
CA PHE A 27 -31.75 3.49 -3.56
C PHE A 27 -32.91 3.25 -4.54
N ILE A 28 -33.62 4.30 -4.97
CA ILE A 28 -34.79 4.14 -5.85
C ILE A 28 -34.37 4.14 -7.32
N ASN A 29 -33.43 5.02 -7.69
CA ASN A 29 -32.90 5.13 -9.05
C ASN A 29 -31.47 4.59 -9.18
N ALA A 30 -31.06 3.66 -8.30
CA ALA A 30 -29.69 3.14 -8.23
C ALA A 30 -29.16 2.66 -9.58
N GLU A 31 -30.01 2.00 -10.38
CA GLU A 31 -29.62 1.46 -11.69
C GLU A 31 -29.13 2.53 -12.67
N LYS A 32 -29.61 3.76 -12.56
CA LYS A 32 -29.17 4.88 -13.42
C LYS A 32 -27.71 5.28 -13.16
N SER A 33 -27.20 4.99 -11.96
CA SER A 33 -25.83 5.31 -11.55
C SER A 33 -24.89 4.11 -11.61
N TYR A 34 -25.35 2.95 -12.09
CA TYR A 34 -24.52 1.74 -12.09
C TYR A 34 -23.35 1.81 -13.08
N ASP A 35 -23.41 2.65 -14.09
CA ASP A 35 -22.34 2.87 -15.07
C ASP A 35 -21.42 4.02 -14.72
N GLU A 36 -21.74 4.78 -13.66
CA GLU A 36 -20.88 5.86 -13.18
C GLU A 36 -19.65 5.32 -12.48
N GLU A 37 -18.46 5.80 -12.86
CA GLU A 37 -17.17 5.41 -12.25
C GLU A 37 -16.98 6.05 -10.86
N MET A 38 -17.80 5.65 -9.89
CA MET A 38 -17.82 6.20 -8.53
C MET A 38 -16.73 5.62 -7.62
N PHE A 39 -16.13 4.51 -8.00
CA PHE A 39 -15.20 3.77 -7.14
C PHE A 39 -13.81 3.71 -7.74
N LEU A 40 -12.82 3.59 -6.86
CA LEU A 40 -11.48 3.13 -7.18
C LEU A 40 -11.26 1.78 -6.51
N LEU A 41 -10.97 0.75 -7.28
CA LEU A 41 -10.34 -0.45 -6.74
C LEU A 41 -8.84 -0.16 -6.68
N TYR A 42 -8.29 -0.04 -5.47
CA TYR A 42 -6.91 0.32 -5.22
C TYR A 42 -6.14 -0.85 -4.63
N SER A 43 -4.87 -0.96 -4.95
CA SER A 43 -3.99 -2.00 -4.42
C SER A 43 -2.60 -1.46 -4.13
N MET A 44 -1.98 -2.00 -3.09
CA MET A 44 -0.57 -1.86 -2.77
C MET A 44 0.09 -3.23 -2.78
N ASP A 45 1.35 -3.29 -3.22
CA ASP A 45 2.14 -4.52 -3.28
C ASP A 45 3.59 -4.20 -2.89
N ILE A 46 4.07 -4.81 -1.82
CA ILE A 46 5.44 -4.68 -1.34
C ILE A 46 6.36 -5.57 -2.17
N SER A 47 7.34 -4.97 -2.80
CA SER A 47 8.39 -5.68 -3.53
C SER A 47 9.60 -5.93 -2.65
N GLY A 48 10.33 -7.02 -2.89
CA GLY A 48 11.56 -7.37 -2.16
C GLY A 48 11.31 -8.27 -0.95
N ILE A 49 10.07 -8.65 -0.68
CA ILE A 49 9.66 -9.48 0.47
C ILE A 49 10.50 -10.74 0.62
N GLN A 50 10.68 -11.50 -0.45
CA GLN A 50 11.44 -12.75 -0.41
C GLN A 50 12.89 -12.51 0.00
N SER A 51 13.57 -11.58 -0.67
CA SER A 51 14.95 -11.21 -0.33
C SER A 51 15.07 -10.72 1.11
N PHE A 52 14.10 -9.93 1.58
CA PHE A 52 14.07 -9.43 2.94
C PHE A 52 13.89 -10.57 3.96
N ILE A 53 12.94 -11.49 3.75
CA ILE A 53 12.67 -12.61 4.65
C ILE A 53 13.88 -13.55 4.73
N TYR A 54 14.47 -13.90 3.58
CA TYR A 54 15.60 -14.84 3.52
C TYR A 54 16.97 -14.20 3.84
N THR A 55 17.03 -12.93 4.13
CA THR A 55 18.23 -12.27 4.68
C THR A 55 18.37 -12.61 6.16
N ILE A 56 19.06 -13.70 6.47
CA ILE A 56 19.22 -14.24 7.82
C ILE A 56 20.69 -14.42 8.18
N GLY A 57 21.00 -14.32 9.48
CA GLY A 57 22.32 -14.65 10.00
C GLY A 57 22.51 -16.18 10.15
N GLU A 58 23.77 -16.60 10.36
CA GLU A 58 24.15 -18.01 10.48
C GLU A 58 23.47 -18.74 11.65
N LYS A 59 23.18 -18.02 12.74
CA LYS A 59 22.54 -18.59 13.94
C LYS A 59 21.08 -18.15 14.06
N GLY A 60 20.18 -19.09 14.40
CA GLY A 60 18.77 -18.78 14.65
C GLY A 60 17.93 -18.53 13.39
N ALA A 61 18.30 -19.16 12.27
CA ALA A 61 17.67 -18.95 10.96
C ALA A 61 16.13 -19.02 11.00
N LEU A 62 15.55 -20.04 11.60
CA LEU A 62 14.10 -20.21 11.67
C LEU A 62 13.40 -19.09 12.44
N LYS A 63 13.96 -18.67 13.58
CA LYS A 63 13.43 -17.55 14.35
C LYS A 63 13.52 -16.23 13.56
N GLY A 64 14.64 -16.02 12.87
CA GLY A 64 14.84 -14.86 12.01
C GLY A 64 13.84 -14.78 10.86
N LEU A 65 13.53 -15.92 10.20
CA LEU A 65 12.51 -16.00 9.15
C LEU A 65 11.12 -15.62 9.68
N ARG A 66 10.72 -16.21 10.81
CA ARG A 66 9.43 -15.90 11.46
C ARG A 66 9.32 -14.43 11.81
N ALA A 67 10.33 -13.86 12.45
CA ALA A 67 10.33 -12.46 12.85
C ALA A 67 10.21 -11.52 11.64
N ARG A 68 10.92 -11.79 10.55
CA ARG A 68 10.88 -10.98 9.34
C ARG A 68 9.52 -11.09 8.62
N SER A 69 8.98 -12.30 8.53
CA SER A 69 7.64 -12.50 7.97
C SER A 69 6.56 -11.79 8.79
N PHE A 70 6.59 -11.95 10.11
CA PHE A 70 5.66 -11.29 11.02
C PHE A 70 5.80 -9.76 10.99
N TYR A 71 7.03 -9.24 10.92
CA TYR A 71 7.27 -7.82 10.80
C TYR A 71 6.64 -7.24 9.52
N LEU A 72 6.79 -7.91 8.38
CA LEU A 72 6.18 -7.48 7.12
C LEU A 72 4.64 -7.48 7.18
N GLU A 73 4.06 -8.47 7.86
CA GLU A 73 2.61 -8.55 8.07
C GLU A 73 2.12 -7.35 8.88
N ILE A 74 2.73 -7.11 10.05
CA ILE A 74 2.39 -5.96 10.91
C ILE A 74 2.62 -4.64 10.18
N MET A 75 3.71 -4.52 9.42
CA MET A 75 4.00 -3.32 8.64
C MET A 75 2.93 -3.07 7.58
N MET A 76 2.47 -4.11 6.89
CA MET A 76 1.39 -3.97 5.89
C MET A 76 0.07 -3.56 6.53
N GLU A 77 -0.28 -4.16 7.68
CA GLU A 77 -1.47 -3.79 8.45
C GLU A 77 -1.41 -2.31 8.87
N HIS A 78 -0.25 -1.85 9.37
CA HIS A 78 -0.04 -0.46 9.76
C HIS A 78 -0.14 0.51 8.56
N ILE A 79 0.46 0.16 7.42
CA ILE A 79 0.38 0.94 6.18
C ILE A 79 -1.06 1.11 5.73
N VAL A 80 -1.86 0.04 5.80
CA VAL A 80 -3.29 0.08 5.45
C VAL A 80 -4.06 0.97 6.41
N ASP A 81 -3.84 0.82 7.72
CA ASP A 81 -4.54 1.62 8.73
C ASP A 81 -4.21 3.12 8.61
N GLU A 82 -2.94 3.46 8.41
CA GLU A 82 -2.50 4.85 8.22
C GLU A 82 -3.13 5.46 6.96
N LEU A 83 -3.17 4.73 5.85
CA LEU A 83 -3.83 5.19 4.63
C LEU A 83 -5.32 5.41 4.83
N LEU A 84 -6.00 4.48 5.47
CA LEU A 84 -7.43 4.61 5.78
C LEU A 84 -7.72 5.81 6.69
N GLU A 85 -6.85 6.07 7.67
CA GLU A 85 -6.96 7.26 8.53
C GLU A 85 -6.81 8.55 7.73
N LYS A 86 -5.80 8.65 6.86
CA LYS A 86 -5.61 9.80 5.96
C LYS A 86 -6.80 10.05 5.05
N LEU A 87 -7.43 8.99 4.56
CA LEU A 87 -8.65 9.05 3.76
C LEU A 87 -9.91 9.25 4.60
N SER A 88 -9.78 9.27 5.94
CA SER A 88 -10.91 9.34 6.87
C SER A 88 -11.91 8.18 6.70
N LEU A 89 -11.42 7.02 6.34
CA LEU A 89 -12.16 5.78 6.12
C LEU A 89 -11.93 4.77 7.25
N SER A 90 -12.58 3.64 7.15
CA SER A 90 -12.45 2.52 8.11
C SER A 90 -12.05 1.23 7.39
N ARG A 91 -11.75 0.18 8.16
CA ARG A 91 -11.46 -1.16 7.61
C ARG A 91 -12.62 -1.79 6.83
N ALA A 92 -13.82 -1.22 6.86
CA ALA A 92 -14.91 -1.61 5.97
C ALA A 92 -14.57 -1.39 4.47
N ASN A 93 -13.59 -0.53 4.18
CA ASN A 93 -13.08 -0.29 2.82
C ASN A 93 -11.97 -1.28 2.41
N LEU A 94 -11.45 -2.08 3.36
CA LEU A 94 -10.44 -3.10 3.09
C LEU A 94 -11.13 -4.38 2.61
N ILE A 95 -10.82 -4.79 1.37
CA ILE A 95 -11.33 -6.04 0.78
C ILE A 95 -10.43 -7.21 1.17
N TYR A 96 -9.12 -7.00 1.13
CA TYR A 96 -8.13 -8.04 1.39
C TYR A 96 -6.80 -7.42 1.82
N THR A 97 -6.11 -8.07 2.75
CA THR A 97 -4.70 -7.84 3.08
C THR A 97 -4.03 -9.18 3.38
N GLY A 98 -2.77 -9.32 2.98
CA GLY A 98 -1.95 -10.50 3.27
C GLY A 98 -0.78 -10.65 2.31
N GLY A 99 0.32 -11.23 2.81
CA GLY A 99 1.50 -11.50 1.99
C GLY A 99 2.19 -10.26 1.43
N GLY A 100 2.01 -9.09 2.06
CA GLY A 100 2.53 -7.81 1.58
C GLY A 100 1.71 -7.17 0.46
N HIS A 101 0.46 -7.58 0.31
CA HIS A 101 -0.46 -7.13 -0.71
C HIS A 101 -1.82 -6.78 -0.12
N CYS A 102 -2.48 -5.73 -0.60
CA CYS A 102 -3.85 -5.41 -0.19
C CYS A 102 -4.72 -4.91 -1.33
N TYR A 103 -6.03 -5.00 -1.14
CA TYR A 103 -7.04 -4.34 -1.97
C TYR A 103 -7.98 -3.50 -1.13
N LEU A 104 -8.25 -2.28 -1.58
CA LEU A 104 -9.16 -1.33 -0.97
C LEU A 104 -10.21 -0.88 -1.98
N LEU A 105 -11.43 -0.69 -1.53
CA LEU A 105 -12.49 -0.03 -2.33
C LEU A 105 -12.66 1.40 -1.82
N LEU A 106 -12.32 2.35 -2.65
CA LEU A 106 -12.27 3.78 -2.32
C LEU A 106 -13.23 4.57 -3.21
N ALA A 107 -13.48 5.82 -2.86
CA ALA A 107 -14.24 6.72 -3.73
C ALA A 107 -13.35 7.30 -4.83
N ASN A 108 -13.87 7.39 -6.05
CA ASN A 108 -13.16 7.98 -7.18
C ASN A 108 -13.30 9.51 -7.20
N THR A 109 -12.59 10.19 -6.30
CA THR A 109 -12.50 11.65 -6.24
C THR A 109 -11.08 12.12 -6.52
N ASP A 110 -10.92 13.40 -6.94
CA ASP A 110 -9.59 13.99 -7.14
C ASP A 110 -8.81 13.98 -5.82
N ASP A 111 -9.45 14.38 -4.73
CA ASP A 111 -8.87 14.40 -3.39
C ASP A 111 -8.35 13.01 -2.97
N THR A 112 -9.12 11.95 -3.21
CA THR A 112 -8.67 10.57 -2.97
C THR A 112 -7.41 10.26 -3.77
N ARG A 113 -7.37 10.57 -5.07
CA ARG A 113 -6.21 10.29 -5.92
C ARG A 113 -4.98 11.08 -5.50
N ASP A 114 -5.14 12.34 -5.12
CA ASP A 114 -4.06 13.18 -4.62
C ASP A 114 -3.48 12.63 -3.31
N ILE A 115 -4.33 12.20 -2.37
CA ILE A 115 -3.88 11.56 -1.13
C ILE A 115 -3.11 10.27 -1.41
N LEU A 116 -3.61 9.42 -2.31
CA LEU A 116 -2.96 8.17 -2.69
C LEU A 116 -1.57 8.40 -3.29
N GLU A 117 -1.43 9.38 -4.18
CA GLU A 117 -0.14 9.72 -4.81
C GLU A 117 0.86 10.26 -3.79
N HIS A 118 0.43 11.17 -2.92
CA HIS A 118 1.29 11.71 -1.87
C HIS A 118 1.69 10.64 -0.86
N TYR A 119 0.77 9.77 -0.49
CA TYR A 119 1.06 8.67 0.44
C TYR A 119 2.06 7.69 -0.13
N GLU A 120 1.91 7.26 -1.39
CA GLU A 120 2.86 6.37 -2.06
C GLU A 120 4.27 6.97 -2.09
N LYS A 121 4.40 8.26 -2.40
CA LYS A 121 5.69 8.97 -2.40
C LYS A 121 6.33 9.00 -1.01
N SER A 122 5.56 9.39 0.01
CA SER A 122 6.02 9.46 1.40
C SER A 122 6.42 8.08 1.93
N LEU A 123 5.62 7.06 1.64
CA LEU A 123 5.88 5.69 2.05
C LEU A 123 7.17 5.13 1.41
N ASN A 124 7.36 5.33 0.11
CA ASN A 124 8.58 4.88 -0.57
C ASN A 124 9.82 5.68 -0.15
N HIS A 125 9.67 6.94 0.23
CA HIS A 125 10.75 7.70 0.85
C HIS A 125 11.15 7.08 2.19
N TRP A 126 10.19 6.78 3.06
CA TRP A 126 10.42 6.10 4.32
C TRP A 126 11.03 4.70 4.14
N MET A 127 10.53 3.92 3.16
CA MET A 127 11.12 2.62 2.81
C MET A 127 12.59 2.74 2.43
N MET A 128 12.94 3.75 1.63
CA MET A 128 14.31 3.99 1.20
C MET A 128 15.22 4.44 2.34
N GLU A 129 14.72 5.18 3.32
CA GLU A 129 15.49 5.57 4.49
C GLU A 129 15.79 4.38 5.41
N HIS A 130 14.84 3.47 5.58
CA HIS A 130 14.93 2.39 6.55
C HIS A 130 15.42 1.06 5.95
N PHE A 131 15.20 0.83 4.66
CA PHE A 131 15.50 -0.43 3.98
C PHE A 131 16.36 -0.25 2.71
N ASP A 132 16.80 0.97 2.39
CA ASP A 132 17.47 1.32 1.13
C ASP A 132 16.64 0.86 -0.08
N THR A 133 17.18 -0.05 -0.90
CA THR A 133 16.48 -0.62 -2.07
C THR A 133 15.86 -2.00 -1.80
N ALA A 134 15.93 -2.50 -0.55
CA ALA A 134 15.47 -3.85 -0.22
C ALA A 134 13.95 -4.00 -0.31
N LEU A 135 13.21 -2.97 0.09
CA LEU A 135 11.75 -2.95 0.04
C LEU A 135 11.24 -1.74 -0.75
N TYR A 136 10.16 -1.93 -1.49
CA TYR A 136 9.50 -0.89 -2.27
C TYR A 136 8.01 -1.20 -2.36
N VAL A 137 7.14 -0.19 -2.20
CA VAL A 137 5.70 -0.34 -2.33
C VAL A 137 5.25 0.19 -3.69
N ALA A 138 4.70 -0.68 -4.52
CA ALA A 138 4.07 -0.31 -5.77
C ALA A 138 2.56 -0.24 -5.58
N CYS A 139 1.96 0.88 -5.98
CA CYS A 139 0.52 1.10 -5.89
C CYS A 139 -0.11 1.17 -7.28
N GLY A 140 -1.33 0.67 -7.38
CA GLY A 140 -2.11 0.76 -8.61
C GLY A 140 -3.60 0.89 -8.30
N TYR A 141 -4.36 1.44 -9.24
CA TYR A 141 -5.81 1.50 -9.11
C TYR A 141 -6.50 1.36 -10.46
N ALA A 142 -7.75 0.94 -10.42
CA ALA A 142 -8.66 0.99 -11.55
C ALA A 142 -9.92 1.74 -11.14
N LYS A 143 -10.42 2.61 -12.03
CA LYS A 143 -11.74 3.20 -11.86
C LYS A 143 -12.79 2.11 -12.06
N ALA A 144 -13.76 2.06 -11.17
CA ALA A 144 -14.79 1.05 -11.17
C ALA A 144 -16.17 1.67 -11.02
N ASN A 145 -17.12 1.08 -11.72
CA ASN A 145 -18.54 1.35 -11.54
C ASN A 145 -19.25 0.13 -10.90
N ALA A 146 -20.50 0.28 -10.52
CA ALA A 146 -21.24 -0.80 -9.86
C ALA A 146 -21.42 -2.02 -10.78
N ASN A 147 -21.61 -1.83 -12.08
CA ASN A 147 -21.73 -2.92 -13.03
C ASN A 147 -20.43 -3.71 -13.17
N ALA A 148 -19.28 -3.07 -13.26
CA ALA A 148 -17.97 -3.74 -13.29
C ALA A 148 -17.72 -4.56 -12.01
N LEU A 149 -18.05 -4.04 -10.84
CA LEU A 149 -17.95 -4.75 -9.57
C LEU A 149 -18.90 -5.97 -9.49
N ARG A 150 -20.03 -5.93 -10.19
CA ARG A 150 -20.98 -7.04 -10.36
C ARG A 150 -20.59 -8.01 -11.48
N ASN A 151 -19.46 -7.78 -12.14
CA ASN A 151 -19.01 -8.52 -13.32
C ASN A 151 -19.98 -8.44 -14.51
N MET A 152 -20.51 -7.25 -14.75
CA MET A 152 -21.43 -6.94 -15.85
C MET A 152 -20.84 -5.82 -16.74
N PRO A 153 -20.48 -6.10 -18.01
CA PRO A 153 -20.53 -7.41 -18.67
C PRO A 153 -19.56 -8.42 -18.08
N LYS A 154 -19.77 -9.70 -18.35
CA LYS A 154 -18.88 -10.78 -17.89
C LYS A 154 -17.43 -10.52 -18.31
N GLY A 155 -16.51 -10.55 -17.34
CA GLY A 155 -15.09 -10.27 -17.53
C GLY A 155 -14.69 -8.89 -17.00
N SER A 156 -15.60 -7.92 -16.90
CA SER A 156 -15.31 -6.56 -16.45
C SER A 156 -14.67 -6.50 -15.04
N TYR A 157 -15.04 -7.41 -14.15
CA TYR A 157 -14.40 -7.53 -12.84
C TYR A 157 -12.91 -7.92 -12.96
N SER A 158 -12.59 -8.87 -13.82
CA SER A 158 -11.21 -9.29 -14.07
C SER A 158 -10.37 -8.18 -14.71
N ASP A 159 -10.98 -7.34 -15.56
CA ASP A 159 -10.30 -6.24 -16.22
C ASP A 159 -9.84 -5.16 -15.24
N LEU A 160 -10.55 -4.97 -14.11
CA LEU A 160 -10.10 -4.09 -13.03
C LEU A 160 -8.75 -4.56 -12.45
N TYR A 161 -8.64 -5.84 -12.15
CA TYR A 161 -7.41 -6.43 -11.62
C TYR A 161 -6.27 -6.43 -12.62
N LEU A 162 -6.54 -6.65 -13.91
CA LEU A 162 -5.54 -6.55 -14.97
C LEU A 162 -5.00 -5.13 -15.08
N THR A 163 -5.85 -4.12 -15.00
CA THR A 163 -5.45 -2.71 -15.01
C THR A 163 -4.53 -2.38 -13.84
N ILE A 164 -4.91 -2.79 -12.63
CA ILE A 164 -4.10 -2.61 -11.42
C ILE A 164 -2.75 -3.31 -11.55
N SER A 165 -2.75 -4.57 -12.00
CA SER A 165 -1.54 -5.38 -12.15
C SER A 165 -0.55 -4.76 -13.14
N LYS A 166 -1.02 -4.16 -14.24
CA LYS A 166 -0.19 -3.42 -15.21
C LYS A 166 0.47 -2.22 -14.54
N MET A 167 -0.30 -1.38 -13.85
CA MET A 167 0.24 -0.20 -13.15
C MET A 167 1.30 -0.61 -12.11
N ILE A 168 1.02 -1.62 -11.30
CA ILE A 168 1.96 -2.14 -10.30
C ILE A 168 3.23 -2.66 -10.97
N SER A 169 3.12 -3.41 -12.08
CA SER A 169 4.27 -3.95 -12.83
C SER A 169 5.13 -2.84 -13.42
N GLU A 170 4.53 -1.81 -14.00
CA GLU A 170 5.22 -0.64 -14.52
C GLU A 170 6.00 0.09 -13.43
N LYS A 171 5.38 0.32 -12.26
CA LYS A 171 6.04 0.95 -11.12
C LYS A 171 7.15 0.09 -10.54
N LYS A 172 6.98 -1.22 -10.48
CA LYS A 172 8.04 -2.16 -10.06
C LYS A 172 9.24 -2.15 -11.00
N SER A 173 9.03 -1.89 -12.28
CA SER A 173 10.10 -1.76 -13.29
C SER A 173 10.80 -0.40 -13.22
N ASN A 174 10.13 0.64 -12.73
CA ASN A 174 10.59 2.02 -12.68
C ASN A 174 10.59 2.58 -11.23
N ARG A 175 11.15 1.81 -10.28
CA ARG A 175 11.06 2.12 -8.83
C ARG A 175 11.73 3.43 -8.45
N TYR A 176 12.88 3.72 -9.03
CA TYR A 176 13.75 4.81 -8.60
C TYR A 176 14.08 5.71 -9.78
N ASN A 177 13.83 7.00 -9.62
CA ASN A 177 14.28 7.99 -10.59
C ASN A 177 15.79 8.31 -10.41
N ALA A 178 16.36 9.02 -11.39
CA ALA A 178 17.78 9.35 -11.38
C ALA A 178 18.22 10.14 -10.13
N ASP A 179 17.37 11.02 -9.61
CA ASP A 179 17.68 11.83 -8.44
C ASP A 179 17.67 10.98 -7.16
N MET A 180 16.75 10.05 -7.02
CA MET A 180 16.74 9.08 -5.92
C MET A 180 18.02 8.22 -5.92
N ILE A 181 18.45 7.74 -7.10
CA ILE A 181 19.68 6.96 -7.24
C ILE A 181 20.91 7.82 -6.92
N ARG A 182 20.98 9.06 -7.40
CA ARG A 182 22.07 9.98 -7.06
C ARG A 182 22.15 10.23 -5.55
N ASN A 183 21.01 10.45 -4.91
CA ASN A 183 20.92 10.67 -3.46
C ASN A 183 21.39 9.45 -2.67
N LEU A 184 21.00 8.24 -3.09
CA LEU A 184 21.49 7.00 -2.47
C LEU A 184 23.02 6.88 -2.58
N ASN A 185 23.57 7.14 -3.77
CA ASN A 185 25.01 7.02 -4.04
C ASN A 185 25.85 8.14 -3.39
N SER A 186 25.25 9.29 -3.09
CA SER A 186 25.95 10.44 -2.47
C SER A 186 25.92 10.42 -0.94
N ARG A 187 25.28 9.44 -0.30
CA ARG A 187 25.24 9.30 1.15
C ARG A 187 26.66 9.11 1.70
N LYS A 188 27.03 9.94 2.67
CA LYS A 188 28.28 9.77 3.39
C LYS A 188 28.09 8.75 4.51
N HIS A 189 28.91 7.74 4.52
CA HIS A 189 28.87 6.64 5.49
C HIS A 189 29.94 6.78 6.58
N GLU A 190 30.15 7.98 7.10
CA GLU A 190 31.14 8.24 8.15
C GLU A 190 30.76 7.49 9.44
N GLY A 191 31.69 6.63 9.92
CA GLY A 191 31.48 5.82 11.11
C GLY A 191 30.49 4.65 10.97
N GLU A 192 30.01 4.40 9.76
CA GLU A 192 29.14 3.27 9.44
C GLU A 192 29.95 2.07 8.96
N ARG A 193 29.41 0.88 9.21
CA ARG A 193 29.99 -0.40 8.80
C ARG A 193 28.92 -1.32 8.22
N GLU A 194 29.34 -2.37 7.53
CA GLU A 194 28.45 -3.37 6.97
C GLU A 194 27.84 -4.25 8.08
N CYS A 195 26.50 -4.32 8.12
CA CYS A 195 25.78 -5.20 9.04
C CYS A 195 26.04 -6.67 8.71
N LYS A 196 26.43 -7.49 9.68
CA LYS A 196 26.71 -8.92 9.49
C LYS A 196 25.49 -9.73 9.01
N VAL A 197 24.27 -9.23 9.25
CA VAL A 197 23.04 -9.95 8.88
C VAL A 197 22.53 -9.51 7.51
N CYS A 198 22.27 -8.22 7.32
CA CYS A 198 21.60 -7.74 6.08
C CYS A 198 22.56 -7.07 5.08
N ARG A 199 23.85 -6.97 5.41
CA ARG A 199 24.90 -6.38 4.57
C ARG A 199 24.72 -4.88 4.29
N ARG A 200 23.75 -4.26 4.90
CA ARG A 200 23.51 -2.83 4.80
C ARG A 200 24.57 -2.04 5.56
N ILE A 201 25.03 -0.93 4.98
CA ILE A 201 25.92 0.01 5.65
C ILE A 201 25.10 0.86 6.62
N ALA A 202 25.45 0.83 7.90
CA ALA A 202 24.73 1.54 8.96
C ALA A 202 25.59 1.68 10.22
N ARG A 203 25.16 2.51 11.17
CA ARG A 203 25.67 2.46 12.54
C ARG A 203 25.28 1.14 13.19
N LEU A 204 26.26 0.45 13.76
CA LEU A 204 26.06 -0.89 14.29
C LEU A 204 26.14 -0.91 15.81
N THR A 205 25.33 -1.79 16.40
CA THR A 205 25.45 -2.27 17.77
C THR A 205 25.58 -3.80 17.68
N ASP A 206 26.62 -4.38 18.30
CA ASP A 206 26.92 -5.82 18.20
C ASP A 206 27.00 -6.34 16.75
N ASP A 207 27.65 -5.54 15.86
CA ASP A 207 27.79 -5.80 14.43
C ASP A 207 26.48 -5.91 13.63
N LYS A 208 25.37 -5.42 14.19
CA LYS A 208 24.03 -5.43 13.56
C LYS A 208 23.45 -4.02 13.48
N CYS A 209 22.73 -3.74 12.40
CA CYS A 209 21.96 -2.50 12.27
C CYS A 209 20.71 -2.54 13.17
N GLN A 210 20.11 -1.38 13.41
CA GLN A 210 18.93 -1.24 14.29
C GLN A 210 17.77 -2.13 13.87
N VAL A 211 17.50 -2.25 12.56
CA VAL A 211 16.43 -3.11 12.03
C VAL A 211 16.70 -4.57 12.38
N CYS A 212 17.92 -5.07 12.14
CA CYS A 212 18.26 -6.45 12.45
C CYS A 212 18.23 -6.75 13.96
N LEU A 213 18.63 -5.79 14.80
CA LEU A 213 18.52 -5.91 16.26
C LEU A 213 17.07 -5.95 16.74
N ALA A 214 16.20 -5.08 16.17
CA ALA A 214 14.78 -5.06 16.51
C ALA A 214 14.10 -6.38 16.13
N LEU A 215 14.39 -6.90 14.93
CA LEU A 215 13.89 -8.19 14.46
C LEU A 215 14.38 -9.37 15.32
N GLU A 216 15.62 -9.33 15.76
CA GLU A 216 16.17 -10.36 16.67
C GLU A 216 15.48 -10.33 18.04
N LYS A 217 15.26 -9.14 18.61
CA LYS A 217 14.49 -9.00 19.86
C LYS A 217 13.08 -9.52 19.71
N MET A 218 12.41 -9.13 18.63
CA MET A 218 11.05 -9.60 18.32
C MET A 218 10.99 -11.12 18.16
N SER A 219 12.03 -11.75 17.58
CA SER A 219 12.10 -13.20 17.38
C SER A 219 12.10 -14.01 18.69
N GLY A 220 12.48 -13.38 19.79
CA GLY A 220 12.44 -13.97 21.12
C GLY A 220 11.05 -14.00 21.75
N SER A 221 10.10 -13.22 21.20
CA SER A 221 8.73 -13.06 21.71
C SER A 221 7.68 -13.77 20.84
N ILE A 222 8.09 -14.33 19.70
CA ILE A 222 7.30 -15.11 18.74
C ILE A 222 7.71 -16.59 18.84
#